data_5398b949dd8b272d5f14a05e1e4bec84
#
_entry.id   5398b949dd8b272d5f14a05e1e4bec84
#
_cell.length_a   1.000
_cell.length_b   1.000
_cell.length_c   1.000
_cell.angle_alpha   90.00
_cell.angle_beta   90.00
_cell.angle_gamma   90.00
#
_symmetry.space_group_name_H-M   'P 1'
#
loop_
_entity.id
_entity.type
_entity.pdbx_description
1 polymer ?
#
loop_
_entity_poly.entity_id
_entity_poly.type
_entity_poly.pdbx_seq_one_letter_code
_entity_poly.pdbx_strand_id
1 'polypeptide(L)'
;AGISPEEDFKRTAYSGAHDATVASVGSGKVQAGALNIKVWEKLSKENKVPEGTRVFYTTPFYYDYNWTVHKEVSETIRQNITKAFLKLSNDTEAGKRILELQRASGFIATDAENYGDIEKAARNAGLLK
;
A
#
# COMPACT_ATOMS: atom_id res chain seq x y z
N ALA A 1 -3.79 -18.66 -1.64
CA ALA A 1 -3.65 -19.48 -0.43
C ALA A 1 -4.92 -20.32 -0.16
N GLY A 2 -5.98 -20.21 -0.98
CA GLY A 2 -7.20 -21.01 -0.84
C GLY A 2 -8.02 -20.67 0.42
N ILE A 3 -7.85 -19.50 1.01
CA ILE A 3 -8.60 -19.03 2.16
C ILE A 3 -9.72 -18.11 1.67
N SER A 4 -10.95 -18.39 2.06
CA SER A 4 -12.12 -17.53 1.91
C SER A 4 -12.39 -16.81 3.23
N PRO A 5 -12.25 -15.47 3.30
CA PRO A 5 -12.47 -14.77 4.57
C PRO A 5 -13.85 -14.96 5.16
N GLU A 6 -14.86 -15.13 4.33
CA GLU A 6 -16.26 -15.33 4.73
C GLU A 6 -16.53 -16.72 5.30
N GLU A 7 -15.77 -17.72 4.85
CA GLU A 7 -15.97 -19.14 5.23
C GLU A 7 -14.98 -19.57 6.30
N ASP A 8 -13.72 -19.12 6.21
CA ASP A 8 -12.64 -19.60 7.07
C ASP A 8 -12.47 -18.78 8.36
N PHE A 9 -12.96 -17.53 8.38
CA PHE A 9 -12.89 -16.70 9.58
C PHE A 9 -14.26 -16.57 10.27
N LYS A 10 -14.24 -16.72 11.58
CA LYS A 10 -15.45 -16.52 12.39
C LYS A 10 -16.05 -15.12 12.21
N ARG A 11 -15.21 -14.11 11.98
CA ARG A 11 -15.61 -12.73 11.75
C ARG A 11 -14.48 -11.95 11.10
N THR A 12 -14.83 -11.12 10.14
CA THR A 12 -13.94 -10.10 9.55
C THR A 12 -14.49 -8.71 9.80
N ALA A 13 -13.62 -7.71 9.87
CA ALA A 13 -13.99 -6.31 10.00
C ALA A 13 -12.89 -5.40 9.45
N TYR A 14 -13.26 -4.22 8.99
CA TYR A 14 -12.33 -3.17 8.62
C TYR A 14 -12.08 -2.26 9.81
N SER A 15 -10.82 -2.01 10.12
CA SER A 15 -10.40 -1.13 11.23
C SER A 15 -10.49 0.37 10.89
N GLY A 16 -10.58 0.70 9.59
CA GLY A 16 -10.59 2.07 9.10
C GLY A 16 -9.20 2.69 8.91
N ALA A 17 -8.17 2.17 9.58
CA ALA A 17 -6.80 2.68 9.46
C ALA A 17 -5.78 1.59 9.83
N HIS A 18 -4.58 1.66 9.27
CA HIS A 18 -3.52 0.68 9.50
C HIS A 18 -3.02 0.65 10.95
N ASP A 19 -2.88 1.80 11.59
CA ASP A 19 -2.52 1.92 13.01
C ASP A 19 -3.61 1.36 13.93
N ALA A 20 -4.88 1.59 13.60
CA ALA A 20 -6.01 0.99 14.29
C ALA A 20 -6.03 -0.55 14.17
N THR A 21 -5.54 -1.11 13.05
CA THR A 21 -5.34 -2.56 12.90
C THR A 21 -4.32 -3.07 13.92
N VAL A 22 -3.15 -2.42 14.02
CA VAL A 22 -2.11 -2.81 14.97
C VAL A 22 -2.61 -2.73 16.42
N ALA A 23 -3.30 -1.65 16.77
CA ALA A 23 -3.89 -1.48 18.10
C ALA A 23 -4.95 -2.55 18.42
N SER A 24 -5.77 -2.94 17.44
CA SER A 24 -6.80 -3.97 17.60
C SER A 24 -6.21 -5.36 17.84
N VAL A 25 -5.11 -5.70 17.16
CA VAL A 25 -4.37 -6.93 17.41
C VAL A 25 -3.68 -6.89 18.76
N GLY A 26 -2.96 -5.81 19.07
CA GLY A 26 -2.23 -5.67 20.30
C GLY A 26 -3.10 -5.68 21.56
N SER A 27 -4.35 -5.19 21.46
CA SER A 27 -5.34 -5.27 22.56
C SER A 27 -6.06 -6.62 22.64
N GLY A 28 -5.77 -7.56 21.74
CA GLY A 28 -6.47 -8.86 21.68
C GLY A 28 -7.92 -8.79 21.17
N LYS A 29 -8.36 -7.64 20.65
CA LYS A 29 -9.71 -7.47 20.09
C LYS A 29 -9.92 -8.34 18.84
N VAL A 30 -8.86 -8.56 18.08
CA VAL A 30 -8.78 -9.50 16.96
C VAL A 30 -7.48 -10.30 17.04
N GLN A 31 -7.48 -11.51 16.47
CA GLN A 31 -6.35 -12.43 16.52
C GLN A 31 -5.28 -12.09 15.47
N ALA A 32 -5.69 -11.53 14.34
CA ALA A 32 -4.81 -11.15 13.25
C ALA A 32 -5.35 -9.93 12.51
N GLY A 33 -4.48 -9.24 11.79
CA GLY A 33 -4.85 -8.11 10.95
C GLY A 33 -3.88 -7.92 9.79
N ALA A 34 -4.34 -7.36 8.69
CA ALA A 34 -3.54 -7.01 7.53
C ALA A 34 -3.34 -5.50 7.44
N LEU A 35 -2.13 -5.07 7.13
CA LEU A 35 -1.79 -3.67 6.99
C LEU A 35 -0.62 -3.47 6.02
N ASN A 36 -0.42 -2.22 5.59
CA ASN A 36 0.71 -1.87 4.75
C ASN A 36 2.03 -1.98 5.53
N ILE A 37 3.03 -2.63 4.94
CA ILE A 37 4.34 -2.85 5.57
C ILE A 37 5.04 -1.54 5.96
N LYS A 38 4.89 -0.46 5.19
CA LYS A 38 5.49 0.84 5.50
C LYS A 38 4.94 1.46 6.79
N VAL A 39 3.68 1.21 7.09
CA VAL A 39 3.08 1.64 8.37
C VAL A 39 3.63 0.81 9.51
N TRP A 40 3.76 -0.51 9.34
CA TRP A 40 4.40 -1.38 10.33
C TRP A 40 5.84 -0.95 10.64
N GLU A 41 6.66 -0.74 9.60
CA GLU A 41 8.04 -0.29 9.75
C GLU A 41 8.14 1.04 10.50
N LYS A 42 7.23 1.99 10.20
CA LYS A 42 7.16 3.27 10.92
C LYS A 42 6.83 3.07 12.40
N LEU A 43 5.77 2.33 12.71
CA LEU A 43 5.36 2.07 14.09
C LEU A 43 6.45 1.33 14.88
N SER A 44 7.16 0.40 14.24
CA SER A 44 8.30 -0.31 14.83
C SER A 44 9.45 0.63 15.16
N LYS A 45 9.83 1.53 14.26
CA LYS A 45 10.87 2.54 14.50
C LYS A 45 10.50 3.53 15.62
N GLU A 46 9.22 3.82 15.76
CA GLU A 46 8.69 4.72 16.79
C GLU A 46 8.41 4.00 18.12
N ASN A 47 8.73 2.70 18.23
CA ASN A 47 8.42 1.85 19.40
C ASN A 47 6.92 1.87 19.77
N LYS A 48 6.04 1.96 18.77
CA LYS A 48 4.57 2.00 18.92
C LYS A 48 3.88 0.68 18.63
N VAL A 49 4.64 -0.37 18.34
CA VAL A 49 4.08 -1.72 18.18
C VAL A 49 3.80 -2.30 19.56
N PRO A 50 2.57 -2.72 19.86
CA PRO A 50 2.26 -3.32 21.16
C PRO A 50 3.07 -4.60 21.39
N GLU A 51 3.46 -4.83 22.65
CA GLU A 51 4.17 -6.04 23.05
C GLU A 51 3.38 -7.30 22.66
N GLY A 52 4.09 -8.35 22.26
CA GLY A 52 3.47 -9.60 21.80
C GLY A 52 2.91 -9.58 20.37
N THR A 53 2.89 -8.41 19.72
CA THR A 53 2.46 -8.31 18.32
C THR A 53 3.64 -8.53 17.36
N ARG A 54 3.44 -9.41 16.37
CA ARG A 54 4.49 -9.75 15.39
C ARG A 54 3.93 -9.91 13.98
N VAL A 55 4.76 -9.69 12.99
CA VAL A 55 4.46 -10.09 11.60
C VAL A 55 4.66 -11.61 11.50
N PHE A 56 3.68 -12.32 10.99
CA PHE A 56 3.77 -13.76 10.73
C PHE A 56 3.79 -14.10 9.24
N TYR A 57 3.39 -13.14 8.38
CA TYR A 57 3.41 -13.29 6.94
C TYR A 57 3.59 -11.94 6.26
N THR A 58 4.42 -11.90 5.22
CA THR A 58 4.55 -10.76 4.32
C THR A 58 4.22 -11.24 2.90
N THR A 59 3.32 -10.53 2.22
CA THR A 59 2.95 -10.86 0.84
C THR A 59 4.14 -10.70 -0.10
N PRO A 60 4.15 -11.35 -1.27
CA PRO A 60 5.03 -10.97 -2.35
C PRO A 60 4.93 -9.47 -2.66
N PHE A 61 5.98 -8.91 -3.26
CA PHE A 61 5.97 -7.53 -3.73
C PHE A 61 4.90 -7.36 -4.80
N TYR A 62 4.26 -6.19 -4.78
CA TYR A 62 3.29 -5.77 -5.79
C TYR A 62 3.47 -4.27 -6.05
N TYR A 63 3.03 -3.82 -7.22
CA TYR A 63 2.98 -2.40 -7.54
C TYR A 63 1.88 -1.75 -6.69
N ASP A 64 2.29 -0.77 -5.86
CA ASP A 64 1.41 -0.10 -4.91
C ASP A 64 0.72 1.09 -5.59
N TYR A 65 0.69 2.25 -4.94
CA TYR A 65 0.03 3.44 -5.47
C TYR A 65 0.58 3.87 -6.83
N ASN A 66 -0.31 4.29 -7.70
CA ASN A 66 0.05 4.89 -8.98
C ASN A 66 -0.54 6.29 -9.14
N TRP A 67 0.07 7.07 -10.00
CA TRP A 67 -0.47 8.35 -10.44
C TRP A 67 -1.14 8.17 -11.79
N THR A 68 -2.44 8.47 -11.84
CA THR A 68 -3.28 8.24 -13.00
C THR A 68 -3.77 9.58 -13.54
N VAL A 69 -3.79 9.74 -14.85
CA VAL A 69 -4.39 10.89 -15.53
C VAL A 69 -5.64 10.47 -16.28
N HIS A 70 -6.60 11.40 -16.42
CA HIS A 70 -7.80 11.15 -17.22
C HIS A 70 -7.43 10.94 -18.69
N LYS A 71 -8.16 10.06 -19.38
CA LYS A 71 -7.90 9.69 -20.79
C LYS A 71 -7.88 10.87 -21.76
N GLU A 72 -8.57 11.98 -21.44
CA GLU A 72 -8.62 13.19 -22.26
C GLU A 72 -7.43 14.12 -22.07
N VAL A 73 -6.54 13.84 -21.11
CA VAL A 73 -5.29 14.58 -20.97
C VAL A 73 -4.43 14.32 -22.19
N SER A 74 -4.00 15.40 -22.88
CA SER A 74 -3.21 15.26 -24.08
C SER A 74 -1.90 14.49 -23.82
N GLU A 75 -1.46 13.75 -24.81
CA GLU A 75 -0.22 12.95 -24.74
C GLU A 75 0.98 13.80 -24.33
N THR A 76 1.10 15.01 -24.86
CA THR A 76 2.18 15.95 -24.49
C THR A 76 2.17 16.29 -23.00
N ILE A 77 0.99 16.58 -22.45
CA ILE A 77 0.85 16.89 -21.00
C ILE A 77 1.18 15.65 -20.19
N ARG A 78 0.65 14.48 -20.56
CA ARG A 78 0.93 13.21 -19.90
C ARG A 78 2.43 12.92 -19.84
N GLN A 79 3.13 13.05 -20.96
CA GLN A 79 4.57 12.83 -21.05
C GLN A 79 5.36 13.85 -20.20
N ASN A 80 4.96 15.11 -20.16
CA ASN A 80 5.62 16.12 -19.35
C ASN A 80 5.45 15.84 -17.86
N ILE A 81 4.25 15.45 -17.42
CA ILE A 81 3.99 15.02 -16.04
C ILE A 81 4.85 13.81 -15.69
N THR A 82 4.84 12.77 -16.53
CA THR A 82 5.65 11.55 -16.32
C THR A 82 7.14 11.90 -16.19
N LYS A 83 7.67 12.71 -17.10
CA LYS A 83 9.08 13.15 -17.04
C LYS A 83 9.38 13.94 -15.76
N ALA A 84 8.46 14.78 -15.29
CA ALA A 84 8.63 15.53 -14.06
C ALA A 84 8.70 14.60 -12.83
N PHE A 85 7.82 13.61 -12.72
CA PHE A 85 7.84 12.63 -11.64
C PHE A 85 9.11 11.77 -11.66
N LEU A 86 9.51 11.26 -12.82
CA LEU A 86 10.70 10.42 -12.97
C LEU A 86 12.02 11.16 -12.68
N LYS A 87 12.03 12.49 -12.73
CA LYS A 87 13.18 13.32 -12.37
C LYS A 87 13.29 13.64 -10.89
N LEU A 88 12.26 13.33 -10.09
CA LEU A 88 12.32 13.59 -8.66
C LEU A 88 13.39 12.70 -8.02
N SER A 89 14.32 13.34 -7.32
CA SER A 89 15.40 12.65 -6.60
C SER A 89 15.64 13.31 -5.25
N ASN A 90 16.36 12.62 -4.38
CA ASN A 90 16.79 13.17 -3.09
C ASN A 90 17.96 14.16 -3.20
N ASP A 91 18.48 14.40 -4.40
CA ASP A 91 19.60 15.30 -4.64
C ASP A 91 19.19 16.78 -4.63
N THR A 92 17.90 17.06 -4.69
CA THR A 92 17.34 18.40 -4.59
C THR A 92 16.45 18.52 -3.36
N GLU A 93 16.46 19.67 -2.70
CA GLU A 93 15.62 19.92 -1.52
C GLU A 93 14.13 19.74 -1.81
N ALA A 94 13.67 20.23 -2.98
CA ALA A 94 12.29 20.08 -3.42
C ALA A 94 11.92 18.61 -3.66
N GLY A 95 12.79 17.84 -4.34
CA GLY A 95 12.58 16.42 -4.61
C GLY A 95 12.55 15.60 -3.33
N LYS A 96 13.52 15.83 -2.44
CA LYS A 96 13.58 15.18 -1.12
C LYS A 96 12.30 15.41 -0.33
N ARG A 97 11.83 16.66 -0.24
CA ARG A 97 10.60 17.01 0.48
C ARG A 97 9.36 16.30 -0.08
N ILE A 98 9.24 16.20 -1.41
CA ILE A 98 8.12 15.50 -2.06
C ILE A 98 8.21 14.00 -1.79
N LEU A 99 9.39 13.39 -1.96
CA LEU A 99 9.59 11.97 -1.77
C LEU A 99 9.39 11.54 -0.31
N GLU A 100 9.81 12.36 0.65
CA GLU A 100 9.54 12.12 2.08
C GLU A 100 8.03 12.10 2.40
N LEU A 101 7.25 13.04 1.83
CA LEU A 101 5.80 13.05 1.98
C LEU A 101 5.15 11.79 1.41
N GLN A 102 5.67 11.27 0.30
CA GLN A 102 5.21 10.05 -0.34
C GLN A 102 5.80 8.77 0.30
N ARG A 103 6.73 8.90 1.24
CA ARG A 103 7.49 7.78 1.83
C ARG A 103 8.14 6.91 0.75
N ALA A 104 8.61 7.54 -0.31
CA ALA A 104 9.22 6.93 -1.48
C ALA A 104 10.68 7.38 -1.62
N SER A 105 11.47 6.57 -2.29
CA SER A 105 12.84 6.93 -2.69
C SER A 105 12.91 7.48 -4.12
N GLY A 106 11.84 7.34 -4.89
CA GLY A 106 11.70 7.80 -6.27
C GLY A 106 10.41 7.31 -6.89
N PHE A 107 10.21 7.64 -8.16
CA PHE A 107 9.11 7.14 -8.98
C PHE A 107 9.67 6.28 -10.11
N ILE A 108 8.93 5.28 -10.52
CA ILE A 108 9.25 4.39 -11.63
C ILE A 108 8.13 4.43 -12.67
N ALA A 109 8.50 4.21 -13.93
CA ALA A 109 7.49 4.01 -14.96
C ALA A 109 6.79 2.66 -14.75
N THR A 110 5.49 2.63 -15.01
CA THR A 110 4.68 1.42 -14.90
C THR A 110 3.58 1.42 -15.96
N ASP A 111 2.98 0.27 -16.16
CA ASP A 111 1.83 0.05 -17.03
C ASP A 111 0.77 -0.82 -16.33
N ALA A 112 -0.37 -1.02 -16.99
CA ALA A 112 -1.50 -1.75 -16.42
C ALA A 112 -1.18 -3.24 -16.13
N GLU A 113 -0.27 -3.86 -16.89
CA GLU A 113 0.08 -5.28 -16.75
C GLU A 113 0.70 -5.59 -15.39
N ASN A 114 1.42 -4.62 -14.82
CA ASN A 114 2.05 -4.74 -13.50
C ASN A 114 1.04 -4.82 -12.33
N TYR A 115 -0.24 -4.54 -12.59
CA TYR A 115 -1.32 -4.57 -11.58
C TYR A 115 -2.21 -5.81 -11.67
N GLY A 116 -1.89 -6.78 -12.53
CA GLY A 116 -2.70 -7.99 -12.75
C GLY A 116 -2.97 -8.79 -11.48
N ASP A 117 -2.01 -8.90 -10.58
CA ASP A 117 -2.21 -9.62 -9.31
C ASP A 117 -3.16 -8.87 -8.37
N ILE A 118 -3.13 -7.54 -8.36
CA ILE A 118 -4.06 -6.70 -7.59
C ILE A 118 -5.47 -6.81 -8.20
N GLU A 119 -5.59 -6.78 -9.53
CA GLU A 119 -6.86 -6.99 -10.21
C GLU A 119 -7.46 -8.35 -9.86
N LYS A 120 -6.66 -9.41 -9.92
CA LYS A 120 -7.09 -10.77 -9.55
C LYS A 120 -7.55 -10.83 -8.09
N ALA A 121 -6.81 -10.22 -7.18
CA ALA A 121 -7.19 -10.14 -5.78
C ALA A 121 -8.50 -9.38 -5.58
N ALA A 122 -8.69 -8.26 -6.28
CA ALA A 122 -9.92 -7.46 -6.21
C ALA A 122 -11.14 -8.21 -6.79
N ARG A 123 -10.97 -8.98 -7.87
CA ARG A 123 -12.02 -9.85 -8.42
C ARG A 123 -12.39 -10.97 -7.45
N ASN A 124 -11.40 -11.63 -6.86
CA ASN A 124 -11.63 -12.69 -5.86
C ASN A 124 -12.33 -12.16 -4.60
N ALA A 125 -12.10 -10.92 -4.25
CA ALA A 125 -12.78 -10.24 -3.13
C ALA A 125 -14.14 -9.63 -3.51
N GLY A 126 -14.63 -9.81 -4.75
CA GLY A 126 -15.89 -9.23 -5.22
C GLY A 126 -15.89 -7.70 -5.39
N LEU A 127 -14.72 -7.05 -5.33
CA LEU A 127 -14.57 -5.60 -5.49
C LEU A 127 -14.59 -5.17 -6.97
N LEU A 128 -14.26 -6.08 -7.88
CA LEU A 128 -14.37 -5.89 -9.33
C LEU A 128 -15.26 -6.98 -9.91
N LYS A 129 -16.15 -6.58 -10.83
CA LYS A 129 -17.03 -7.47 -11.60
C LYS A 129 -16.35 -7.96 -12.86
#